data_9053a6442c56216ec663411a5e169747
#
_entry.id   9053a6442c56216ec663411a5e169747
#
_cell.length_a   1.000
_cell.length_b   1.000
_cell.length_c   1.000
_cell.angle_alpha   90.00
_cell.angle_beta   90.00
_cell.angle_gamma   90.00
#
_symmetry.space_group_name_H-M   'P 1'
#
loop_
_entity.id
_entity.type
_entity.pdbx_description
1 polymer ?
#
loop_
_entity_poly.entity_id
_entity_poly.type
_entity_poly.pdbx_seq_one_letter_code
_entity_poly.pdbx_strand_id
1 'polypeptide(L)'
;STYNASDKDPVSDKQKIMILGGGPNRIGQGIEFDYCCVHASLALKQLGFETIIVNCNPETVSTDYDTSDKLYFEPLTLEDVLSIYKKEKPVGVIAQFGGQTPLNLAADLEKNGVKILGTPPAVIDLAEDRDHFRAMMDKLGIPMPESGMATTVDEALEIANKIGYPVMVRPSYVLGGRGMEVVHEPESLKEYMRAAVGVTP
;
A
#
# COMPACT_ATOMS: atom_id res chain seq x y z
N SER A 1 6.94 0.59 -22.73
CA SER A 1 8.39 0.48 -22.95
C SER A 1 8.66 0.33 -24.45
N THR A 2 9.48 1.17 -24.97
CA THR A 2 9.96 1.01 -26.34
C THR A 2 11.28 0.24 -26.29
N TYR A 3 11.34 -0.92 -26.91
CA TYR A 3 12.57 -1.67 -27.12
C TYR A 3 13.53 -0.99 -28.11
N ASN A 4 13.28 0.25 -28.46
CA ASN A 4 14.15 1.03 -29.34
C ASN A 4 15.30 1.65 -28.53
N ALA A 5 16.53 1.35 -28.94
CA ALA A 5 17.78 1.88 -28.37
C ALA A 5 17.92 3.42 -28.43
N SER A 6 16.88 4.14 -28.82
CA SER A 6 16.85 5.59 -29.01
C SER A 6 16.00 6.33 -27.99
N ASP A 7 15.85 5.80 -26.77
CA ASP A 7 15.25 6.56 -25.68
C ASP A 7 16.23 7.69 -25.31
N LYS A 8 16.02 8.83 -25.95
CA LYS A 8 16.92 9.99 -25.93
C LYS A 8 16.51 11.05 -24.91
N ASP A 9 15.61 10.72 -23.97
CA ASP A 9 15.31 11.67 -22.91
C ASP A 9 16.54 11.81 -22.01
N PRO A 10 17.22 12.96 -22.07
CA PRO A 10 18.42 13.17 -21.30
C PRO A 10 18.08 13.12 -19.81
N VAL A 11 18.86 12.37 -19.06
CA VAL A 11 18.80 12.41 -17.61
C VAL A 11 19.31 13.78 -17.17
N SER A 12 18.50 14.56 -16.47
CA SER A 12 18.90 15.86 -15.94
C SER A 12 19.81 15.72 -14.73
N ASP A 13 20.62 16.74 -14.45
CA ASP A 13 21.47 16.81 -13.23
C ASP A 13 20.73 17.41 -12.03
N LYS A 14 19.44 17.74 -12.16
CA LYS A 14 18.65 18.28 -11.07
C LYS A 14 18.41 17.24 -9.98
N GLN A 15 18.14 17.70 -8.77
CA GLN A 15 17.66 16.82 -7.71
C GLN A 15 16.25 16.34 -8.02
N LYS A 16 16.08 15.03 -8.08
CA LYS A 16 14.82 14.38 -8.49
C LYS A 16 14.20 13.61 -7.34
N ILE A 17 12.88 13.60 -7.28
CA ILE A 17 12.11 12.73 -6.40
C ILE A 17 11.15 11.91 -7.25
N MET A 18 11.14 10.61 -7.02
CA MET A 18 10.24 9.68 -7.68
C MET A 18 9.02 9.41 -6.80
N ILE A 19 7.84 9.42 -7.41
CA ILE A 19 6.55 9.14 -6.77
C ILE A 19 5.97 7.91 -7.45
N LEU A 20 5.61 6.90 -6.68
CA LEU A 20 4.92 5.72 -7.20
C LEU A 20 3.42 5.93 -7.10
N GLY A 21 2.74 5.81 -8.23
CA GLY A 21 1.27 5.90 -8.33
C GLY A 21 0.56 4.63 -7.85
N GLY A 22 -0.76 4.61 -8.01
CA GLY A 22 -1.60 3.52 -7.53
C GLY A 22 -1.63 2.26 -8.41
N GLY A 23 -1.19 2.38 -9.66
CA GLY A 23 -1.38 1.30 -10.63
C GLY A 23 -2.85 1.11 -11.00
N PRO A 24 -3.26 -0.09 -11.41
CA PRO A 24 -4.64 -0.40 -11.70
C PRO A 24 -5.55 -0.21 -10.49
N ASN A 25 -6.75 0.31 -10.71
CA ASN A 25 -7.72 0.50 -9.65
C ASN A 25 -8.11 -0.83 -9.00
N ARG A 26 -8.22 -0.83 -7.67
CA ARG A 26 -8.68 -1.98 -6.88
C ARG A 26 -10.00 -1.64 -6.19
N ILE A 27 -10.84 -2.66 -5.97
CA ILE A 27 -12.07 -2.51 -5.20
C ILE A 27 -11.70 -2.01 -3.78
N GLY A 28 -12.35 -0.93 -3.34
CA GLY A 28 -12.09 -0.29 -2.05
C GLY A 28 -11.01 0.80 -2.07
N GLN A 29 -10.39 1.08 -3.22
CA GLN A 29 -9.51 2.23 -3.43
C GLN A 29 -10.23 3.28 -4.28
N GLY A 30 -10.07 4.54 -3.90
CA GLY A 30 -10.65 5.67 -4.60
C GLY A 30 -9.59 6.63 -5.16
N ILE A 31 -10.06 7.77 -5.60
CA ILE A 31 -9.25 8.83 -6.23
C ILE A 31 -8.27 9.49 -5.24
N GLU A 32 -8.43 9.32 -3.94
CA GLU A 32 -7.59 9.92 -2.91
C GLU A 32 -6.10 9.59 -3.07
N PHE A 33 -5.77 8.40 -3.54
CA PHE A 33 -4.38 8.01 -3.77
C PHE A 33 -3.75 8.77 -4.93
N ASP A 34 -4.48 8.93 -6.02
CA ASP A 34 -4.02 9.70 -7.16
C ASP A 34 -3.90 11.19 -6.81
N TYR A 35 -4.89 11.72 -6.10
CA TYR A 35 -4.86 13.08 -5.56
C TYR A 35 -3.60 13.34 -4.72
N CYS A 36 -3.22 12.42 -3.84
CA CYS A 36 -2.01 12.53 -3.03
C CYS A 36 -0.74 12.55 -3.90
N CYS A 37 -0.66 11.70 -4.93
CA CYS A 37 0.48 11.66 -5.85
C CYS A 37 0.61 12.97 -6.64
N VAL A 38 -0.49 13.50 -7.15
CA VAL A 38 -0.53 14.79 -7.88
C VAL A 38 -0.09 15.94 -6.99
N HIS A 39 -0.66 16.05 -5.78
CA HIS A 39 -0.31 17.12 -4.85
C HIS A 39 1.14 17.03 -4.36
N ALA A 40 1.66 15.81 -4.17
CA ALA A 40 3.07 15.61 -3.86
C ALA A 40 3.97 16.12 -5.00
N SER A 41 3.62 15.82 -6.27
CA SER A 41 4.35 16.34 -7.43
C SER A 41 4.36 17.87 -7.45
N LEU A 42 3.19 18.48 -7.29
CA LEU A 42 3.07 19.95 -7.30
C LEU A 42 3.88 20.61 -6.17
N ALA A 43 3.79 20.07 -4.95
CA ALA A 43 4.53 20.58 -3.80
C ALA A 43 6.05 20.46 -3.99
N LEU A 44 6.53 19.33 -4.51
CA LEU A 44 7.95 19.10 -4.77
C LEU A 44 8.49 20.03 -5.87
N LYS A 45 7.71 20.30 -6.91
CA LYS A 45 8.06 21.28 -7.94
C LYS A 45 8.24 22.69 -7.32
N GLN A 46 7.33 23.10 -6.44
CA GLN A 46 7.45 24.38 -5.73
C GLN A 46 8.72 24.46 -4.86
N LEU A 47 9.19 23.32 -4.34
CA LEU A 47 10.44 23.22 -3.59
C LEU A 47 11.70 23.12 -4.47
N GLY A 48 11.54 23.13 -5.78
CA GLY A 48 12.64 23.12 -6.76
C GLY A 48 13.15 21.73 -7.14
N PHE A 49 12.45 20.66 -6.77
CA PHE A 49 12.78 19.31 -7.22
C PHE A 49 12.19 19.04 -8.60
N GLU A 50 12.90 18.26 -9.40
CA GLU A 50 12.33 17.62 -10.58
C GLU A 50 11.54 16.39 -10.14
N THR A 51 10.29 16.27 -10.57
CA THR A 51 9.40 15.20 -10.16
C THR A 51 9.29 14.13 -11.21
N ILE A 52 9.33 12.89 -10.77
CA ILE A 52 9.13 11.70 -11.60
C ILE A 52 7.93 10.95 -11.06
N ILE A 53 6.92 10.71 -11.89
CA ILE A 53 5.82 9.81 -11.54
C ILE A 53 5.99 8.50 -12.31
N VAL A 54 5.83 7.37 -11.60
CA VAL A 54 5.71 6.04 -12.18
C VAL A 54 4.31 5.54 -11.92
N ASN A 55 3.51 5.38 -12.96
CA ASN A 55 2.14 4.88 -12.86
C ASN A 55 1.70 4.30 -14.22
N CYS A 56 0.78 3.33 -14.22
CA CYS A 56 0.28 2.68 -15.42
C CYS A 56 -1.25 2.76 -15.57
N ASN A 57 -1.90 3.65 -14.86
CA ASN A 57 -3.35 3.83 -14.96
C ASN A 57 -3.67 5.08 -15.80
N PRO A 58 -4.17 4.91 -17.03
CA PRO A 58 -4.45 6.03 -17.92
C PRO A 58 -5.65 6.90 -17.47
N GLU A 59 -6.45 6.42 -16.54
CA GLU A 59 -7.63 7.11 -16.02
C GLU A 59 -7.33 8.01 -14.81
N THR A 60 -6.05 8.35 -14.59
CA THR A 60 -5.60 9.13 -13.43
C THR A 60 -4.90 10.41 -13.85
N VAL A 61 -5.09 11.48 -13.07
CA VAL A 61 -4.46 12.80 -13.29
C VAL A 61 -2.94 12.73 -13.11
N SER A 62 -2.44 11.81 -12.29
CA SER A 62 -1.00 11.61 -12.11
C SER A 62 -0.30 11.18 -13.41
N THR A 63 -1.04 10.62 -14.37
CA THR A 63 -0.52 10.23 -15.69
C THR A 63 -0.72 11.29 -16.76
N ASP A 64 -1.27 12.45 -16.42
CA ASP A 64 -1.34 13.58 -17.35
C ASP A 64 0.07 14.16 -17.60
N TYR A 65 0.32 14.54 -18.83
CA TYR A 65 1.65 14.96 -19.31
C TYR A 65 2.24 16.20 -18.61
N ASP A 66 1.40 17.00 -17.98
CA ASP A 66 1.78 18.24 -17.29
C ASP A 66 1.83 18.14 -15.77
N THR A 67 1.45 17.00 -15.20
CA THR A 67 1.42 16.79 -13.74
C THR A 67 2.82 16.65 -13.13
N SER A 68 3.71 15.90 -13.77
CA SER A 68 5.11 15.74 -13.35
C SER A 68 6.07 16.26 -14.41
N ASP A 69 7.36 16.40 -14.06
CA ASP A 69 8.38 16.75 -15.04
C ASP A 69 8.72 15.57 -15.95
N LYS A 70 8.61 14.35 -15.39
CA LYS A 70 8.75 13.10 -16.13
C LYS A 70 7.69 12.09 -15.72
N LEU A 71 7.05 11.50 -16.69
CA LEU A 71 6.14 10.39 -16.53
C LEU A 71 6.75 9.11 -17.10
N TYR A 72 6.87 8.09 -16.25
CA TYR A 72 7.11 6.73 -16.68
C TYR A 72 5.80 5.96 -16.63
N PHE A 73 5.21 5.75 -17.79
CA PHE A 73 3.98 4.98 -17.93
C PHE A 73 4.34 3.48 -17.98
N GLU A 74 4.69 2.94 -16.82
CA GLU A 74 5.21 1.58 -16.67
C GLU A 74 4.51 0.86 -15.50
N PRO A 75 4.47 -0.46 -15.52
CA PRO A 75 3.94 -1.25 -14.41
C PRO A 75 4.68 -0.97 -13.10
N LEU A 76 3.94 -1.05 -11.99
CA LEU A 76 4.51 -0.93 -10.65
C LEU A 76 5.03 -2.31 -10.19
N THR A 77 6.05 -2.79 -10.86
CA THR A 77 6.81 -3.98 -10.46
C THR A 77 8.16 -3.57 -9.86
N LEU A 78 8.74 -4.45 -9.04
CA LEU A 78 10.05 -4.19 -8.45
C LEU A 78 11.11 -3.94 -9.55
N GLU A 79 11.09 -4.74 -10.61
CA GLU A 79 12.06 -4.69 -11.71
C GLU A 79 11.97 -3.37 -12.48
N ASP A 80 10.76 -2.96 -12.86
CA ASP A 80 10.54 -1.73 -13.61
C ASP A 80 10.93 -0.50 -12.78
N VAL A 81 10.49 -0.44 -11.52
CA VAL A 81 10.83 0.68 -10.62
C VAL A 81 12.34 0.76 -10.37
N LEU A 82 13.02 -0.37 -10.16
CA LEU A 82 14.48 -0.39 -9.98
C LEU A 82 15.23 0.05 -11.26
N SER A 83 14.72 -0.32 -12.43
CA SER A 83 15.29 0.09 -13.71
C SER A 83 15.21 1.60 -13.90
N ILE A 84 14.07 2.19 -13.60
CA ILE A 84 13.85 3.65 -13.65
C ILE A 84 14.73 4.35 -12.59
N TYR A 85 14.76 3.82 -11.36
CA TYR A 85 15.56 4.36 -10.27
C TYR A 85 17.07 4.41 -10.62
N LYS A 86 17.60 3.34 -11.19
CA LYS A 86 19.00 3.26 -11.64
C LYS A 86 19.31 4.24 -12.77
N LYS A 87 18.37 4.44 -13.70
CA LYS A 87 18.48 5.39 -14.81
C LYS A 87 18.46 6.84 -14.32
N GLU A 88 17.44 7.21 -13.54
CA GLU A 88 17.17 8.59 -13.15
C GLU A 88 17.95 9.04 -11.93
N LYS A 89 18.37 8.13 -11.06
CA LYS A 89 19.12 8.38 -9.81
C LYS A 89 18.46 9.44 -8.93
N PRO A 90 17.17 9.31 -8.59
CA PRO A 90 16.51 10.26 -7.72
C PRO A 90 17.10 10.26 -6.31
N VAL A 91 16.88 11.33 -5.57
CA VAL A 91 17.26 11.44 -4.14
C VAL A 91 16.56 10.37 -3.31
N GLY A 92 15.35 9.96 -3.72
CA GLY A 92 14.58 8.89 -3.10
C GLY A 92 13.21 8.72 -3.76
N VAL A 93 12.46 7.80 -3.20
CA VAL A 93 11.16 7.34 -3.71
C VAL A 93 10.08 7.53 -2.64
N ILE A 94 8.96 8.12 -3.02
CA ILE A 94 7.73 8.18 -2.21
C ILE A 94 6.84 7.02 -2.62
N ALA A 95 6.60 6.07 -1.70
CA ALA A 95 5.83 4.85 -1.94
C ALA A 95 4.45 4.83 -1.24
N GLN A 96 4.21 5.72 -0.26
CA GLN A 96 2.99 5.63 0.57
C GLN A 96 1.76 6.31 -0.03
N PHE A 97 1.89 7.12 -1.08
CA PHE A 97 0.75 7.90 -1.61
C PHE A 97 -0.10 7.12 -2.61
N GLY A 98 0.45 6.13 -3.28
CA GLY A 98 -0.24 5.35 -4.31
C GLY A 98 -1.12 4.20 -3.78
N GLY A 99 -1.29 4.07 -2.47
CA GLY A 99 -2.04 2.98 -1.86
C GLY A 99 -1.24 1.68 -1.76
N GLN A 100 -1.94 0.54 -1.67
CA GLN A 100 -1.33 -0.74 -1.32
C GLN A 100 -0.30 -1.25 -2.35
N THR A 101 -0.49 -0.96 -3.63
CA THR A 101 0.43 -1.45 -4.68
C THR A 101 1.87 -0.97 -4.44
N PRO A 102 2.15 0.34 -4.33
CA PRO A 102 3.51 0.80 -4.04
C PRO A 102 3.95 0.53 -2.60
N LEU A 103 3.03 0.49 -1.62
CA LEU A 103 3.38 0.12 -0.24
C LEU A 103 3.98 -1.29 -0.17
N ASN A 104 3.42 -2.25 -0.89
CA ASN A 104 3.92 -3.62 -0.94
C ASN A 104 5.33 -3.71 -1.55
N LEU A 105 5.74 -2.74 -2.35
CA LEU A 105 7.10 -2.69 -2.94
C LEU A 105 8.12 -2.03 -2.01
N ALA A 106 7.71 -1.26 -1.01
CA ALA A 106 8.59 -0.39 -0.23
C ALA A 106 9.73 -1.15 0.44
N ALA A 107 9.43 -2.28 1.09
CA ALA A 107 10.44 -3.11 1.78
C ALA A 107 11.46 -3.72 0.79
N ASP A 108 11.01 -4.20 -0.35
CA ASP A 108 11.90 -4.81 -1.34
C ASP A 108 12.71 -3.75 -2.10
N LEU A 109 12.15 -2.58 -2.32
CA LEU A 109 12.91 -1.44 -2.86
C LEU A 109 14.04 -1.04 -1.90
N GLU A 110 13.75 -0.92 -0.59
CA GLU A 110 14.76 -0.60 0.43
C GLU A 110 15.87 -1.64 0.49
N LYS A 111 15.54 -2.95 0.47
CA LYS A 111 16.52 -4.05 0.39
C LYS A 111 17.44 -3.96 -0.83
N ASN A 112 16.95 -3.37 -1.92
CA ASN A 112 17.73 -3.13 -3.14
C ASN A 112 18.41 -1.76 -3.17
N GLY A 113 18.54 -1.09 -2.03
CA GLY A 113 19.29 0.16 -1.87
C GLY A 113 18.53 1.41 -2.31
N VAL A 114 17.22 1.33 -2.52
CA VAL A 114 16.39 2.49 -2.81
C VAL A 114 16.07 3.22 -1.51
N LYS A 115 16.31 4.53 -1.47
CA LYS A 115 15.93 5.36 -0.33
C LYS A 115 14.44 5.66 -0.38
N ILE A 116 13.69 5.13 0.57
CA ILE A 116 12.28 5.47 0.75
C ILE A 116 12.18 6.80 1.51
N LEU A 117 11.42 7.75 0.96
CA LEU A 117 11.14 9.05 1.55
C LEU A 117 9.79 9.04 2.25
N GLY A 118 9.68 9.84 3.31
CA GLY A 118 8.47 9.89 4.14
C GLY A 118 8.49 8.82 5.22
N THR A 119 7.47 7.97 5.26
CA THR A 119 7.37 6.91 6.29
C THR A 119 8.34 5.76 5.97
N PRO A 120 9.25 5.40 6.88
CA PRO A 120 10.16 4.28 6.70
C PRO A 120 9.40 2.95 6.56
N PRO A 121 9.88 1.97 5.74
CA PRO A 121 9.22 0.67 5.57
C PRO A 121 8.94 -0.08 6.87
N ALA A 122 9.84 -0.03 7.85
CA ALA A 122 9.63 -0.64 9.16
C ALA A 122 8.45 -0.02 9.94
N VAL A 123 8.16 1.27 9.73
CA VAL A 123 7.01 1.94 10.36
C VAL A 123 5.73 1.64 9.59
N ILE A 124 5.82 1.48 8.27
CA ILE A 124 4.70 1.01 7.43
C ILE A 124 4.28 -0.38 7.90
N ASP A 125 5.23 -1.32 8.05
CA ASP A 125 4.98 -2.67 8.55
C ASP A 125 4.34 -2.66 9.93
N LEU A 126 4.86 -1.84 10.85
CA LEU A 126 4.31 -1.66 12.19
C LEU A 126 2.83 -1.19 12.18
N ALA A 127 2.45 -0.38 11.19
CA ALA A 127 1.09 0.14 11.06
C ALA A 127 0.15 -0.84 10.31
N GLU A 128 0.67 -1.62 9.38
CA GLU A 128 -0.09 -2.56 8.54
C GLU A 128 -0.31 -3.91 9.23
N ASP A 129 0.70 -4.40 9.98
CA ASP A 129 0.58 -5.62 10.76
C ASP A 129 -0.28 -5.39 12.01
N ARG A 130 -1.34 -6.18 12.15
CA ARG A 130 -2.33 -6.00 13.21
C ARG A 130 -1.80 -6.30 14.59
N ASP A 131 -0.92 -7.26 14.72
CA ASP A 131 -0.35 -7.64 16.02
C ASP A 131 0.68 -6.61 16.47
N HIS A 132 1.52 -6.14 15.54
CA HIS A 132 2.44 -5.05 15.79
C HIS A 132 1.70 -3.75 16.15
N PHE A 133 0.64 -3.44 15.41
CA PHE A 133 -0.20 -2.26 15.67
C PHE A 133 -0.87 -2.35 17.04
N ARG A 134 -1.45 -3.50 17.40
CA ARG A 134 -2.07 -3.71 18.72
C ARG A 134 -1.06 -3.51 19.83
N ALA A 135 0.10 -4.17 19.75
CA ALA A 135 1.16 -4.03 20.75
C ALA A 135 1.61 -2.57 20.92
N MET A 136 1.64 -1.80 19.83
CA MET A 136 1.94 -0.37 19.86
C MET A 136 0.84 0.43 20.55
N MET A 137 -0.44 0.16 20.25
CA MET A 137 -1.56 0.84 20.90
C MET A 137 -1.60 0.57 22.39
N ASP A 138 -1.38 -0.68 22.80
CA ASP A 138 -1.27 -1.06 24.21
C ASP A 138 -0.14 -0.32 24.92
N LYS A 139 1.03 -0.23 24.30
CA LYS A 139 2.18 0.52 24.83
C LYS A 139 1.90 2.02 24.98
N LEU A 140 1.10 2.59 24.10
CA LEU A 140 0.70 4.00 24.12
C LEU A 140 -0.50 4.27 25.04
N GLY A 141 -1.13 3.23 25.59
CA GLY A 141 -2.33 3.35 26.40
C GLY A 141 -3.56 3.81 25.60
N ILE A 142 -3.57 3.57 24.28
CA ILE A 142 -4.69 3.91 23.40
C ILE A 142 -5.69 2.76 23.45
N PRO A 143 -6.95 3.00 23.84
CA PRO A 143 -7.94 1.95 23.95
C PRO A 143 -8.30 1.37 22.58
N MET A 144 -8.32 0.05 22.52
CA MET A 144 -8.76 -0.71 21.34
C MET A 144 -9.86 -1.68 21.73
N PRO A 145 -10.75 -2.06 20.80
CA PRO A 145 -11.67 -3.16 21.03
C PRO A 145 -10.93 -4.46 21.35
N GLU A 146 -11.46 -5.25 22.25
CA GLU A 146 -10.94 -6.59 22.47
C GLU A 146 -11.00 -7.39 21.18
N SER A 147 -9.92 -8.05 20.83
CA SER A 147 -9.79 -8.76 19.56
C SER A 147 -8.76 -9.88 19.64
N GLY A 148 -8.81 -10.82 18.72
CA GLY A 148 -7.84 -11.90 18.60
C GLY A 148 -7.73 -12.36 17.15
N MET A 149 -6.64 -13.05 16.83
CA MET A 149 -6.44 -13.70 15.55
C MET A 149 -6.58 -15.21 15.71
N ALA A 150 -7.28 -15.84 14.77
CA ALA A 150 -7.50 -17.28 14.75
C ALA A 150 -7.22 -17.83 13.35
N THR A 151 -6.55 -18.95 13.30
CA THR A 151 -6.31 -19.74 12.09
C THR A 151 -7.18 -20.99 12.02
N THR A 152 -7.73 -21.38 13.15
CA THR A 152 -8.60 -22.55 13.29
C THR A 152 -9.96 -22.17 13.89
N VAL A 153 -10.95 -23.05 13.71
CA VAL A 153 -12.29 -22.86 14.28
C VAL A 153 -12.25 -22.86 15.80
N ASP A 154 -11.45 -23.74 16.39
CA ASP A 154 -11.35 -23.88 17.86
C ASP A 154 -10.73 -22.64 18.49
N GLU A 155 -9.63 -22.12 17.93
CA GLU A 155 -9.05 -20.85 18.35
C GLU A 155 -10.05 -19.68 18.26
N ALA A 156 -10.81 -19.62 17.17
CA ALA A 156 -11.82 -18.57 16.98
C ALA A 156 -12.91 -18.65 18.06
N LEU A 157 -13.36 -19.85 18.42
CA LEU A 157 -14.33 -20.06 19.48
C LEU A 157 -13.79 -19.65 20.86
N GLU A 158 -12.55 -20.02 21.18
CA GLU A 158 -11.91 -19.64 22.46
C GLU A 158 -11.81 -18.12 22.58
N ILE A 159 -11.37 -17.43 21.51
CA ILE A 159 -11.26 -15.98 21.47
C ILE A 159 -12.65 -15.34 21.61
N ALA A 160 -13.63 -15.79 20.85
CA ALA A 160 -14.97 -15.24 20.87
C ALA A 160 -15.66 -15.45 22.25
N ASN A 161 -15.44 -16.59 22.88
CA ASN A 161 -15.95 -16.84 24.24
C ASN A 161 -15.29 -15.93 25.28
N LYS A 162 -14.02 -15.59 25.09
CA LYS A 162 -13.29 -14.67 25.97
C LYS A 162 -13.79 -13.24 25.81
N ILE A 163 -14.01 -12.79 24.58
CA ILE A 163 -14.48 -11.44 24.26
C ILE A 163 -15.95 -11.27 24.65
N GLY A 164 -16.77 -12.30 24.42
CA GLY A 164 -18.22 -12.28 24.56
C GLY A 164 -18.94 -11.91 23.25
N TYR A 165 -20.07 -12.57 22.99
CA TYR A 165 -20.91 -12.30 21.83
C TYR A 165 -21.80 -11.06 22.04
N PRO A 166 -22.12 -10.31 20.95
CA PRO A 166 -21.76 -10.56 19.56
C PRO A 166 -20.32 -10.15 19.23
N VAL A 167 -19.68 -10.86 18.33
CA VAL A 167 -18.35 -10.52 17.82
C VAL A 167 -18.39 -10.25 16.32
N MET A 168 -17.55 -9.33 15.86
CA MET A 168 -17.35 -9.11 14.43
C MET A 168 -16.20 -9.96 13.93
N VAL A 169 -16.45 -10.74 12.90
CA VAL A 169 -15.45 -11.58 12.24
C VAL A 169 -15.01 -10.92 10.93
N ARG A 170 -13.72 -10.90 10.68
CA ARG A 170 -13.14 -10.29 9.50
C ARG A 170 -12.00 -11.15 8.95
N PRO A 171 -12.01 -11.55 7.67
CA PRO A 171 -10.86 -12.18 7.03
C PRO A 171 -9.64 -11.25 6.99
N SER A 172 -8.44 -11.80 7.04
CA SER A 172 -7.20 -11.00 7.11
C SER A 172 -6.89 -10.22 5.83
N TYR A 173 -7.26 -10.72 4.67
CA TYR A 173 -6.84 -10.19 3.37
C TYR A 173 -7.99 -9.65 2.51
N VAL A 174 -9.01 -9.08 3.13
CA VAL A 174 -10.14 -8.48 2.39
C VAL A 174 -10.17 -6.97 2.52
N LEU A 175 -10.50 -6.31 1.41
CA LEU A 175 -10.70 -4.87 1.30
C LEU A 175 -12.21 -4.53 1.23
N GLY A 176 -12.57 -3.34 1.70
CA GLY A 176 -13.91 -2.79 1.56
C GLY A 176 -15.00 -3.52 2.35
N GLY A 177 -14.65 -4.14 3.48
CA GLY A 177 -15.62 -4.83 4.34
C GLY A 177 -16.18 -6.14 3.78
N ARG A 178 -15.67 -6.61 2.65
CA ARG A 178 -16.10 -7.88 2.05
C ARG A 178 -15.82 -9.05 2.99
N GLY A 179 -16.83 -9.89 3.20
CA GLY A 179 -16.72 -11.06 4.06
C GLY A 179 -16.66 -10.73 5.57
N MET A 180 -16.95 -9.49 5.99
CA MET A 180 -17.14 -9.18 7.41
C MET A 180 -18.55 -9.56 7.83
N GLU A 181 -18.66 -10.19 9.00
CA GLU A 181 -19.94 -10.63 9.56
C GLU A 181 -19.99 -10.43 11.07
N VAL A 182 -21.15 -10.04 11.58
CA VAL A 182 -21.41 -10.00 13.01
C VAL A 182 -22.05 -11.33 13.42
N VAL A 183 -21.36 -12.09 14.25
CA VAL A 183 -21.85 -13.39 14.74
C VAL A 183 -22.30 -13.26 16.18
N HIS A 184 -23.47 -13.79 16.46
CA HIS A 184 -24.16 -13.65 17.75
C HIS A 184 -24.01 -14.88 18.66
N GLU A 185 -23.56 -15.99 18.12
CA GLU A 185 -23.48 -17.28 18.83
C GLU A 185 -22.37 -18.18 18.26
N PRO A 186 -21.90 -19.19 19.01
CA PRO A 186 -20.81 -20.08 18.57
C PRO A 186 -21.11 -20.84 17.28
N GLU A 187 -22.35 -21.21 17.04
CA GLU A 187 -22.70 -21.99 15.84
C GLU A 187 -22.56 -21.16 14.55
N SER A 188 -23.02 -19.92 14.59
CA SER A 188 -22.83 -18.98 13.46
C SER A 188 -21.35 -18.72 13.19
N LEU A 189 -20.50 -18.66 14.24
CA LEU A 189 -19.05 -18.53 14.09
C LEU A 189 -18.42 -19.74 13.38
N LYS A 190 -18.84 -20.96 13.75
CA LYS A 190 -18.36 -22.18 13.10
C LYS A 190 -18.73 -22.22 11.61
N GLU A 191 -19.97 -21.85 11.28
CA GLU A 191 -20.43 -21.79 9.89
C GLU A 191 -19.62 -20.78 9.09
N TYR A 192 -19.44 -19.58 9.63
CA TYR A 192 -18.61 -18.54 9.02
C TYR A 192 -17.17 -19.02 8.77
N MET A 193 -16.52 -19.58 9.78
CA MET A 193 -15.13 -20.06 9.66
C MET A 193 -14.97 -21.16 8.63
N ARG A 194 -15.94 -22.08 8.50
CA ARG A 194 -15.94 -23.12 7.48
C ARG A 194 -16.08 -22.55 6.06
N ALA A 195 -16.90 -21.52 5.90
CA ALA A 195 -17.06 -20.83 4.63
C ALA A 195 -15.82 -19.98 4.28
N ALA A 196 -15.20 -19.35 5.25
CA ALA A 196 -14.02 -18.49 5.08
C ALA A 196 -12.73 -19.27 4.77
N VAL A 197 -12.56 -20.47 5.31
CA VAL A 197 -11.39 -21.35 5.03
C VAL A 197 -11.35 -21.81 3.57
N GLY A 198 -12.48 -21.75 2.83
CA GLY A 198 -12.53 -22.03 1.38
C GLY A 198 -12.18 -20.82 0.49
N VAL A 199 -11.91 -19.65 1.06
CA VAL A 199 -11.62 -18.39 0.33
C VAL A 199 -10.19 -17.93 0.67
N THR A 200 -9.23 -18.78 0.35
CA THR A 200 -7.82 -18.35 0.26
C THR A 200 -7.60 -17.72 -1.12
N PRO A 201 -6.96 -16.56 -1.22
CA PRO A 201 -6.62 -15.95 -2.51
C PRO A 201 -5.62 -16.77 -3.29
#